data_35d886ac502250f3afe4f53f82ded82b
#
_entry.id   35d886ac502250f3afe4f53f82ded82b
#
_cell.length_a   1.000
_cell.length_b   1.000
_cell.length_c   1.000
_cell.angle_alpha   90.00
_cell.angle_beta   90.00
_cell.angle_gamma   90.00
#
_symmetry.space_group_name_H-M   'P 1'
#
loop_
_entity.id
_entity.type
_entity.pdbx_description
1 polymer ?
#
loop_
_entity_poly.entity_id
_entity_poly.type
_entity_poly.pdbx_seq_one_letter_code
_entity_poly.pdbx_strand_id
1 'polypeptide(L)' 'MDNFWPTCLNRIEQELTGQQFNTWIKPLKLEPVQYSLKLIAPNRFVMQWVKDRFLYRFEQMADEYYD' A
#
# COMPACT_ATOMS: atom_id res chain seq x y z
N MET A 1 6.19 -0.08 17.50
CA MET A 1 5.56 0.19 16.19
C MET A 1 5.80 -1.00 15.29
N ASP A 2 4.81 -1.36 14.52
CA ASP A 2 4.98 -2.49 13.64
C ASP A 2 5.68 -2.08 12.34
N ASN A 3 6.10 -3.07 11.59
CA ASN A 3 6.83 -2.88 10.34
C ASN A 3 5.97 -3.26 9.12
N PHE A 4 4.67 -3.27 9.28
CA PHE A 4 3.79 -3.74 8.21
C PHE A 4 3.96 -2.92 6.94
N TRP A 5 3.83 -1.59 7.03
CA TRP A 5 3.87 -0.75 5.85
C TRP A 5 5.23 -0.78 5.15
N PRO A 6 6.36 -0.62 5.87
CA PRO A 6 7.67 -0.77 5.22
C PRO A 6 7.86 -2.13 4.55
N THR A 7 7.34 -3.20 5.14
CA THR A 7 7.43 -4.54 4.54
C THR A 7 6.66 -4.60 3.24
N CYS A 8 5.44 -4.02 3.21
CA CYS A 8 4.64 -3.95 1.99
C CYS A 8 5.38 -3.17 0.90
N LEU A 9 5.91 -2.02 1.26
CA LEU A 9 6.61 -1.16 0.31
C LEU A 9 7.82 -1.87 -0.31
N ASN A 10 8.59 -2.57 0.51
CA ASN A 10 9.74 -3.32 0.01
C ASN A 10 9.34 -4.39 -1.00
N ARG A 11 8.26 -5.12 -0.73
CA ARG A 11 7.79 -6.16 -1.64
C ARG A 11 7.29 -5.58 -2.95
N ILE A 12 6.49 -4.53 -2.88
CA ILE A 12 5.91 -3.91 -4.07
C ILE A 12 7.00 -3.23 -4.92
N GLU A 13 7.98 -2.62 -4.27
CA GLU A 13 9.09 -1.97 -4.99
C GLU A 13 9.83 -2.93 -5.89
N GLN A 14 9.97 -4.18 -5.47
CA GLN A 14 10.66 -5.18 -6.27
C GLN A 14 9.87 -5.64 -7.48
N GLU A 15 8.58 -5.36 -7.52
CA GLU A 15 7.69 -5.80 -8.61
C GLU A 15 7.42 -4.71 -9.65
N LEU A 16 7.81 -3.49 -9.36
CA LEU A 16 7.52 -2.34 -10.23
C LEU A 16 8.82 -1.73 -10.71
N THR A 17 8.73 -0.97 -11.80
CA THR A 17 9.84 -0.09 -12.16
C THR A 17 9.97 1.01 -11.11
N GLY A 18 11.15 1.62 -11.03
CA GLY A 18 11.35 2.74 -10.11
C GLY A 18 10.38 3.87 -10.38
N GLN A 19 10.10 4.14 -11.65
CA GLN A 19 9.16 5.19 -12.02
C GLN A 19 7.74 4.87 -11.56
N GLN A 20 7.29 3.65 -11.77
CA GLN A 20 5.95 3.22 -11.33
C GLN A 20 5.83 3.30 -9.81
N PHE A 21 6.83 2.82 -9.11
CA PHE A 21 6.82 2.87 -7.65
C PHE A 21 6.75 4.31 -7.15
N ASN A 22 7.59 5.18 -7.68
CA ASN A 22 7.64 6.58 -7.24
C ASN A 22 6.36 7.33 -7.55
N THR A 23 5.72 7.01 -8.69
CA THR A 23 4.51 7.71 -9.13
C THR A 23 3.27 7.25 -8.35
N TRP A 24 3.14 5.94 -8.11
CA TRP A 24 1.86 5.39 -7.65
C TRP A 24 1.89 4.91 -6.21
N ILE A 25 3.01 4.40 -5.75
CA ILE A 25 3.09 3.75 -4.44
C ILE A 25 3.69 4.66 -3.38
N LYS A 26 4.80 5.30 -3.71
CA LYS A 26 5.52 6.14 -2.75
C LYS A 26 4.66 7.26 -2.16
N PRO A 27 3.73 7.89 -2.92
CA PRO A 27 2.88 8.93 -2.35
C PRO A 27 1.81 8.44 -1.38
N LEU A 28 1.61 7.13 -1.28
CA LEU A 28 0.58 6.58 -0.40
C LEU A 28 0.98 6.70 1.06
N LYS A 29 -0.03 6.84 1.92
CA LYS A 29 0.14 6.80 3.36
C LYS A 29 -0.79 5.75 3.94
N LEU A 30 -0.35 5.09 4.99
CA LEU A 30 -1.17 4.13 5.71
C LEU A 30 -1.37 4.65 7.12
N GLU A 31 -2.63 4.81 7.53
CA GLU A 31 -2.96 5.24 8.87
C GLU A 31 -3.73 4.17 9.61
N PRO A 32 -3.32 3.82 10.82
CA PRO A 32 -4.14 2.94 11.66
C PRO A 32 -5.36 3.72 12.12
N VAL A 33 -6.53 3.11 11.99
CA VAL A 33 -7.75 3.60 12.58
C VAL A 33 -8.29 2.49 13.47
N GLN A 34 -9.30 2.80 14.28
CA GLN A 34 -9.80 1.82 15.24
C GLN A 34 -10.21 0.54 14.51
N TYR A 35 -9.52 -0.56 14.83
CA TYR A 35 -9.78 -1.91 14.31
C TYR A 35 -9.52 -2.10 12.81
N SER A 36 -8.87 -1.13 12.17
CA SER A 36 -8.57 -1.29 10.75
C SER A 36 -7.42 -0.39 10.32
N LEU A 37 -7.11 -0.43 9.03
CA LEU A 37 -6.07 0.39 8.41
C LEU A 37 -6.70 1.20 7.29
N LYS A 38 -6.27 2.45 7.17
CA LYS A 38 -6.77 3.35 6.14
C LYS A 38 -5.65 3.69 5.18
N LEU A 39 -5.86 3.38 3.90
CA LEU A 39 -4.89 3.71 2.85
C LEU A 39 -5.29 5.04 2.23
N ILE A 40 -4.36 5.99 2.21
CA ILE A 40 -4.60 7.34 1.76
C ILE A 40 -3.76 7.64 0.53
N ALA A 41 -4.38 8.10 -0.53
CA ALA A 41 -3.72 8.53 -1.75
C ALA A 41 -3.85 10.05 -1.92
N PRO A 42 -2.90 10.70 -2.61
CA PRO A 42 -2.94 12.16 -2.77
C PRO A 42 -4.09 12.65 -3.65
N ASN A 43 -4.61 11.79 -4.53
CA ASN A 43 -5.72 12.13 -5.39
C ASN A 43 -6.42 10.87 -5.87
N ARG A 44 -7.55 11.05 -6.54
CA ARG A 44 -8.36 9.91 -6.96
C ARG A 44 -7.73 9.08 -8.08
N PHE A 45 -6.86 9.69 -8.88
CA PHE A 45 -6.18 8.95 -9.96
C PHE A 45 -5.21 7.93 -9.39
N VAL A 46 -4.43 8.35 -8.38
CA VAL A 46 -3.53 7.43 -7.67
C VAL A 46 -4.35 6.36 -6.96
N MET A 47 -5.41 6.76 -6.27
CA MET A 47 -6.24 5.80 -5.55
C MET A 47 -6.84 4.78 -6.52
N GLN A 48 -7.35 5.20 -7.66
CA GLN A 48 -7.97 4.29 -8.61
C GLN A 48 -6.95 3.29 -9.18
N TRP A 49 -5.76 3.77 -9.52
CA TRP A 49 -4.69 2.92 -10.03
C TRP A 49 -4.31 1.85 -8.99
N VAL A 50 -4.13 2.27 -7.74
CA VAL A 50 -3.76 1.37 -6.66
C VAL A 50 -4.89 0.40 -6.36
N LYS A 51 -6.12 0.90 -6.30
CA LYS A 51 -7.29 0.08 -6.02
C LYS A 51 -7.44 -1.04 -7.05
N ASP A 52 -7.26 -0.71 -8.33
CA ASP A 52 -7.44 -1.69 -9.38
C ASP A 52 -6.33 -2.75 -9.43
N ARG A 53 -5.11 -2.39 -8.99
CA ARG A 53 -3.94 -3.25 -9.18
C ARG A 53 -3.40 -3.85 -7.90
N PHE A 54 -3.50 -3.16 -6.77
CA PHE A 54 -2.79 -3.57 -5.56
C PHE A 54 -3.64 -3.67 -4.31
N LEU A 55 -4.87 -3.16 -4.28
CA LEU A 55 -5.65 -3.19 -3.06
C LEU A 55 -5.81 -4.60 -2.51
N TYR A 56 -6.14 -5.54 -3.37
CA TYR A 56 -6.30 -6.94 -2.95
C TYR A 56 -5.00 -7.48 -2.34
N ARG A 57 -3.86 -7.12 -2.92
CA ARG A 57 -2.58 -7.59 -2.40
C ARG A 57 -2.24 -6.96 -1.06
N PHE A 58 -2.57 -5.68 -0.88
CA PHE A 58 -2.39 -5.05 0.42
C PHE A 58 -3.28 -5.71 1.47
N GLU A 59 -4.50 -6.05 1.11
CA GLU A 59 -5.40 -6.76 2.02
C GLU A 59 -4.85 -8.14 2.39
N GLN A 60 -4.34 -8.89 1.42
CA GLN A 60 -3.72 -10.17 1.69
C GLN A 60 -2.50 -10.04 2.61
N MET A 61 -1.66 -9.05 2.36
CA MET A 61 -0.48 -8.83 3.18
C MET A 61 -0.86 -8.46 4.61
N ALA A 62 -1.92 -7.66 4.79
CA ALA A 62 -2.41 -7.32 6.11
C ALA A 62 -2.94 -8.54 6.85
N ASP A 63 -3.68 -9.40 6.15
CA ASP A 63 -4.19 -10.64 6.73
C ASP A 63 -3.04 -11.52 7.20
N GLU A 64 -2.00 -11.68 6.40
CA GLU A 64 -0.86 -12.50 6.76
C GLU A 64 -0.07 -11.92 7.93
N TYR A 65 0.09 -10.60 7.94
CA TYR A 65 0.92 -9.94 8.93
C TYR A 65 0.24 -9.90 10.31
N TYR A 66 -1.05 -9.66 10.34
CA TYR A 66 -1.80 -9.48 11.59
C TYR A 66 -2.57 -10.73 12.03
N ASP A 67 -2.47 -11.78 11.29
CA ASP A 67 -3.18 -13.03 11.58
C ASP A 67 -2.67 -13.73 12.85
#